data_c95619839a8601dee6fcb99014940901
#
_entry.id   c95619839a8601dee6fcb99014940901
#
_cell.length_a   1.000
_cell.length_b   1.000
_cell.length_c   1.000
_cell.angle_alpha   90.00
_cell.angle_beta   90.00
_cell.angle_gamma   90.00
#
_symmetry.space_group_name_H-M   'P 1'
#
loop_
_entity.id
_entity.type
_entity.pdbx_description
1 polymer ?
#
loop_
_entity_poly.entity_id
_entity_poly.type
_entity_poly.pdbx_seq_one_letter_code
_entity_poly.pdbx_strand_id
1 'polypeptide(L)'
;MRPALLLAAHGTRDQAGVAAFNALAERVGVLAARDGTRVAGGFIELSAPPLRAAVATLVNGTPANMVAVPMMLSAAGHAKGDIPAALARERTRHPDLQWTYARPLGPHPALIDLLAARVAAESGDSGGCQGGSRVRPPVASTAPAVLVVGRGSTDPDANADVVKTTRLLWEGRDYPLAETAFVSLARPDVLEGLERCRLLGARQIVVARYFLFPGVLPDRVAEQAGEYAAAHPELDIRCADVLGDCDEVAALVYERYHEALTGDIRMNCDMCVYRIAMPGFEHRVGEPQHPHDHPHDHAHG
;
A
#
# COMPACT_ATOMS: atom_id res chain seq x y z
N MET A 1 -29.84 4.69 8.47
CA MET A 1 -29.09 5.03 7.24
C MET A 1 -27.65 4.61 7.46
N ARG A 2 -27.00 3.97 6.49
CA ARG A 2 -25.58 3.59 6.66
C ARG A 2 -24.69 4.84 6.72
N PRO A 3 -23.60 4.83 7.50
CA PRO A 3 -22.61 5.89 7.47
C PRO A 3 -22.08 6.13 6.06
N ALA A 4 -21.85 7.38 5.69
CA ALA A 4 -21.26 7.72 4.40
C ALA A 4 -19.76 7.37 4.39
N LEU A 5 -19.19 7.13 3.21
CA LEU A 5 -17.77 6.88 3.02
C LEU A 5 -17.07 8.11 2.46
N LEU A 6 -16.09 8.61 3.19
CA LEU A 6 -15.19 9.68 2.75
C LEU A 6 -13.80 9.11 2.42
N LEU A 7 -13.36 9.27 1.19
CA LEU A 7 -11.98 9.02 0.80
C LEU A 7 -11.17 10.29 1.08
N ALA A 8 -10.22 10.21 2.01
CA ALA A 8 -9.39 11.34 2.42
C ALA A 8 -7.96 11.19 1.88
N ALA A 9 -7.58 12.01 0.92
CA ALA A 9 -6.26 12.01 0.30
C ALA A 9 -5.47 13.27 0.67
N HIS A 10 -4.13 13.19 0.56
CA HIS A 10 -3.27 14.35 0.76
C HIS A 10 -3.51 15.41 -0.31
N GLY A 11 -3.45 15.02 -1.56
CA GLY A 11 -3.47 15.88 -2.74
C GLY A 11 -2.14 15.90 -3.47
N THR A 12 -2.18 16.34 -4.71
CA THR A 12 -1.02 16.43 -5.60
C THR A 12 -1.22 17.59 -6.57
N ARG A 13 -0.13 18.18 -7.05
CA ARG A 13 -0.18 19.16 -8.16
C ARG A 13 -0.26 18.51 -9.54
N ASP A 14 -0.08 17.21 -9.60
CA ASP A 14 -0.13 16.43 -10.82
C ASP A 14 -1.60 16.09 -11.18
N GLN A 15 -2.01 16.48 -12.40
CA GLN A 15 -3.37 16.25 -12.88
C GLN A 15 -3.69 14.77 -13.11
N ALA A 16 -2.69 13.96 -13.50
CA ALA A 16 -2.89 12.53 -13.68
C ALA A 16 -3.17 11.85 -12.32
N GLY A 17 -2.48 12.29 -11.26
CA GLY A 17 -2.75 11.81 -9.90
C GLY A 17 -4.14 12.19 -9.38
N VAL A 18 -4.61 13.42 -9.70
CA VAL A 18 -5.97 13.86 -9.37
C VAL A 18 -7.00 13.04 -10.13
N ALA A 19 -6.78 12.82 -11.44
CA ALA A 19 -7.67 12.03 -12.29
C ALA A 19 -7.77 10.56 -11.78
N ALA A 20 -6.64 9.95 -11.45
CA ALA A 20 -6.61 8.58 -10.92
C ALA A 20 -7.33 8.47 -9.57
N PHE A 21 -7.17 9.44 -8.67
CA PHE A 21 -7.94 9.48 -7.42
C PHE A 21 -9.44 9.58 -7.66
N ASN A 22 -9.88 10.43 -8.60
CA ASN A 22 -11.30 10.59 -8.92
C ASN A 22 -11.87 9.32 -9.55
N ALA A 23 -11.14 8.68 -10.47
CA ALA A 23 -11.53 7.40 -11.05
C ALA A 23 -11.67 6.30 -9.99
N LEU A 24 -10.75 6.24 -9.03
CA LEU A 24 -10.86 5.31 -7.89
C LEU A 24 -12.10 5.63 -7.04
N ALA A 25 -12.37 6.91 -6.75
CA ALA A 25 -13.55 7.29 -5.99
C ALA A 25 -14.87 6.89 -6.69
N GLU A 26 -14.93 6.99 -8.03
CA GLU A 26 -16.05 6.50 -8.84
C GLU A 26 -16.20 4.97 -8.74
N ARG A 27 -15.10 4.19 -8.86
CA ARG A 27 -15.12 2.74 -8.69
C ARG A 27 -15.63 2.34 -7.30
N VAL A 28 -15.13 2.99 -6.26
CA VAL A 28 -15.63 2.78 -4.89
C VAL A 28 -17.11 3.14 -4.78
N GLY A 29 -17.55 4.22 -5.45
CA GLY A 29 -18.96 4.61 -5.54
C GLY A 29 -19.84 3.53 -6.16
N VAL A 30 -19.38 2.88 -7.22
CA VAL A 30 -20.10 1.74 -7.85
C VAL A 30 -20.24 0.56 -6.90
N LEU A 31 -19.18 0.23 -6.15
CA LEU A 31 -19.24 -0.84 -5.13
C LEU A 31 -20.22 -0.48 -4.01
N ALA A 32 -20.14 0.74 -3.50
CA ALA A 32 -20.90 1.24 -2.37
C ALA A 32 -22.39 1.45 -2.70
N ALA A 33 -22.74 1.68 -3.97
CA ALA A 33 -24.12 1.84 -4.41
C ALA A 33 -24.96 0.58 -4.17
N ARG A 34 -24.34 -0.62 -4.12
CA ARG A 34 -25.01 -1.90 -3.89
C ARG A 34 -25.75 -1.96 -2.54
N ASP A 35 -25.31 -1.20 -1.56
CA ASP A 35 -25.91 -1.13 -0.23
C ASP A 35 -26.36 0.28 0.16
N GLY A 36 -26.43 1.19 -0.81
CA GLY A 36 -26.91 2.57 -0.63
C GLY A 36 -25.95 3.48 0.14
N THR A 37 -24.68 3.13 0.24
CA THR A 37 -23.64 3.96 0.88
C THR A 37 -23.25 5.12 -0.03
N ARG A 38 -23.34 6.36 0.49
CA ARG A 38 -22.89 7.55 -0.24
C ARG A 38 -21.37 7.67 -0.13
N VAL A 39 -20.72 8.03 -1.22
CA VAL A 39 -19.25 8.17 -1.30
C VAL A 39 -18.88 9.55 -1.79
N ALA A 40 -17.87 10.14 -1.18
CA ALA A 40 -17.20 11.33 -1.69
C ALA A 40 -15.69 11.24 -1.44
N GLY A 41 -14.91 11.84 -2.34
CA GLY A 41 -13.47 11.97 -2.21
C GLY A 41 -13.05 13.42 -2.05
N GLY A 42 -12.01 13.68 -1.26
CA GLY A 42 -11.46 15.01 -1.09
C GLY A 42 -10.01 15.03 -0.63
N PHE A 43 -9.37 16.16 -0.89
CA PHE A 43 -7.97 16.39 -0.59
C PHE A 43 -7.79 17.34 0.59
N ILE A 44 -6.79 17.09 1.44
CA ILE A 44 -6.46 18.01 2.54
C ILE A 44 -5.77 19.27 2.05
N GLU A 45 -5.01 19.17 0.93
CA GLU A 45 -4.34 20.30 0.29
C GLU A 45 -4.07 20.05 -1.21
N LEU A 46 -3.49 21.02 -1.90
CA LEU A 46 -2.93 20.98 -3.27
C LEU A 46 -3.92 20.73 -4.40
N SER A 47 -5.06 20.09 -4.17
CA SER A 47 -5.98 19.65 -5.22
C SER A 47 -7.44 19.94 -4.87
N ALA A 48 -8.30 19.94 -5.88
CA ALA A 48 -9.75 20.00 -5.76
C ALA A 48 -10.37 18.60 -6.01
N PRO A 49 -11.51 18.28 -5.35
CA PRO A 49 -12.20 19.10 -4.35
C PRO A 49 -11.48 19.05 -2.98
N PRO A 50 -11.50 20.16 -2.23
CA PRO A 50 -10.97 20.15 -0.87
C PRO A 50 -11.82 19.24 0.03
N LEU A 51 -11.19 18.63 1.05
CA LEU A 51 -11.85 17.69 1.98
C LEU A 51 -13.15 18.27 2.56
N ARG A 52 -13.16 19.57 2.91
CA ARG A 52 -14.36 20.26 3.40
C ARG A 52 -15.54 20.20 2.43
N ALA A 53 -15.29 20.29 1.12
CA ALA A 53 -16.36 20.24 0.11
C ALA A 53 -16.91 18.81 0.01
N ALA A 54 -16.04 17.80 0.05
CA ALA A 54 -16.46 16.41 0.09
C ALA A 54 -17.30 16.09 1.35
N VAL A 55 -16.89 16.58 2.52
CA VAL A 55 -17.67 16.45 3.75
C VAL A 55 -19.03 17.14 3.61
N ALA A 56 -19.08 18.36 3.09
CA ALA A 56 -20.34 19.11 2.91
C ALA A 56 -21.34 18.35 2.02
N THR A 57 -20.88 17.66 0.96
CA THR A 57 -21.78 16.83 0.12
C THR A 57 -22.34 15.62 0.84
N LEU A 58 -21.62 15.07 1.82
CA LEU A 58 -22.04 13.91 2.60
C LEU A 58 -22.95 14.28 3.77
N VAL A 59 -22.76 15.46 4.36
CA VAL A 59 -23.55 15.93 5.54
C VAL A 59 -24.95 16.39 5.17
N ASN A 60 -25.16 17.03 4.07
CA ASN A 60 -26.37 17.52 3.42
C ASN A 60 -27.67 17.48 4.27
N GLY A 61 -27.71 18.27 5.38
CA GLY A 61 -28.91 18.58 6.14
C GLY A 61 -29.41 17.53 7.15
N THR A 62 -28.71 16.44 7.41
CA THR A 62 -29.08 15.43 8.41
C THR A 62 -27.89 15.12 9.31
N PRO A 63 -28.12 14.69 10.59
CA PRO A 63 -27.03 14.13 11.40
C PRO A 63 -26.31 13.04 10.59
N ALA A 64 -25.08 13.31 10.21
CA ALA A 64 -24.36 12.41 9.32
C ALA A 64 -23.34 11.59 10.11
N ASN A 65 -23.47 10.27 10.02
CA ASN A 65 -22.40 9.36 10.38
C ASN A 65 -21.53 9.11 9.15
N MET A 66 -20.23 9.14 9.32
CA MET A 66 -19.27 9.03 8.25
C MET A 66 -18.09 8.15 8.67
N VAL A 67 -17.59 7.34 7.75
CA VAL A 67 -16.28 6.67 7.89
C VAL A 67 -15.32 7.37 6.93
N ALA A 68 -14.20 7.85 7.46
CA ALA A 68 -13.12 8.43 6.68
C ALA A 68 -12.01 7.39 6.49
N VAL A 69 -11.73 7.03 5.24
CA VAL A 69 -10.64 6.12 4.86
C VAL A 69 -9.47 6.95 4.32
N PRO A 70 -8.30 6.93 4.99
CA PRO A 70 -7.11 7.61 4.47
C PRO A 70 -6.57 6.88 3.25
N MET A 71 -6.40 7.62 2.16
CA MET A 71 -5.82 7.09 0.92
C MET A 71 -4.29 7.07 1.00
N MET A 72 -3.79 6.28 1.95
CA MET A 72 -2.38 6.16 2.32
C MET A 72 -1.98 4.69 2.39
N LEU A 73 -0.78 4.35 1.88
CA LEU A 73 -0.23 2.99 1.91
C LEU A 73 0.40 2.64 3.27
N SER A 74 0.76 3.64 4.07
CA SER A 74 1.33 3.46 5.41
C SER A 74 0.85 4.56 6.37
N ALA A 75 0.94 4.28 7.67
CA ALA A 75 0.56 5.21 8.73
C ALA A 75 1.71 6.20 9.01
N ALA A 76 1.81 7.27 8.22
CA ALA A 76 2.74 8.39 8.44
C ALA A 76 2.02 9.64 8.95
N GLY A 77 2.75 10.76 9.08
CA GLY A 77 2.24 12.02 9.64
C GLY A 77 0.89 12.48 9.09
N HIS A 78 0.69 12.40 7.76
CA HIS A 78 -0.59 12.78 7.16
C HIS A 78 -1.75 11.89 7.62
N ALA A 79 -1.54 10.58 7.71
CA ALA A 79 -2.57 9.65 8.18
C ALA A 79 -2.79 9.75 9.70
N LYS A 80 -1.72 9.96 10.48
CA LYS A 80 -1.79 10.03 11.95
C LYS A 80 -2.23 11.39 12.48
N GLY A 81 -1.96 12.48 11.75
CA GLY A 81 -2.15 13.87 12.20
C GLY A 81 -3.03 14.71 11.30
N ASP A 82 -2.64 14.98 10.06
CA ASP A 82 -3.23 16.02 9.22
C ASP A 82 -4.69 15.73 8.83
N ILE A 83 -5.00 14.49 8.42
CA ILE A 83 -6.35 14.07 8.08
C ILE A 83 -7.24 14.09 9.32
N PRO A 84 -6.88 13.48 10.47
CA PRO A 84 -7.65 13.59 11.70
C PRO A 84 -7.90 15.03 12.15
N ALA A 85 -6.89 15.91 12.04
CA ALA A 85 -7.04 17.33 12.36
C ALA A 85 -8.00 18.05 11.40
N ALA A 86 -7.96 17.73 10.11
CA ALA A 86 -8.91 18.26 9.13
C ALA A 86 -10.36 17.83 9.45
N LEU A 87 -10.56 16.55 9.78
CA LEU A 87 -11.88 16.03 10.19
C LEU A 87 -12.38 16.65 11.50
N ALA A 88 -11.49 16.89 12.46
CA ALA A 88 -11.84 17.57 13.70
C ALA A 88 -12.33 19.01 13.45
N ARG A 89 -11.73 19.75 12.50
CA ARG A 89 -12.22 21.06 12.06
C ARG A 89 -13.60 20.98 11.40
N GLU A 90 -13.88 19.93 10.65
CA GLU A 90 -15.23 19.75 10.05
C GLU A 90 -16.28 19.47 11.13
N ARG A 91 -15.96 18.76 12.20
CA ARG A 91 -16.88 18.57 13.33
C ARG A 91 -17.22 19.91 14.03
N THR A 92 -16.31 20.88 14.05
CA THR A 92 -16.60 22.21 14.56
C THR A 92 -17.61 22.96 13.68
N ARG A 93 -17.59 22.74 12.35
CA ARG A 93 -18.52 23.32 11.38
C ARG A 93 -19.87 22.61 11.34
N HIS A 94 -19.86 21.31 11.63
CA HIS A 94 -20.99 20.40 11.61
C HIS A 94 -21.08 19.69 12.97
N PRO A 95 -21.64 20.30 14.04
CA PRO A 95 -21.57 19.73 15.40
C PRO A 95 -22.21 18.35 15.54
N ASP A 96 -23.21 18.04 14.70
CA ASP A 96 -23.89 16.73 14.68
C ASP A 96 -23.17 15.67 13.86
N LEU A 97 -22.04 16.01 13.24
CA LEU A 97 -21.23 15.06 12.45
C LEU A 97 -20.50 14.10 13.39
N GLN A 98 -20.82 12.82 13.27
CA GLN A 98 -20.06 11.73 13.85
C GLN A 98 -19.18 11.10 12.77
N TRP A 99 -17.90 10.86 13.09
CA TRP A 99 -17.02 10.18 12.16
C TRP A 99 -16.16 9.13 12.85
N THR A 100 -15.92 8.05 12.12
CA THR A 100 -14.95 7.00 12.47
C THR A 100 -13.80 7.08 11.49
N TYR A 101 -12.58 6.92 11.97
CA TYR A 101 -11.38 6.95 11.14
C TYR A 101 -10.89 5.53 10.92
N ALA A 102 -10.83 5.12 9.65
CA ALA A 102 -10.31 3.83 9.27
C ALA A 102 -8.77 3.83 9.27
N ARG A 103 -8.17 2.65 9.36
CA ARG A 103 -6.73 2.50 9.21
C ARG A 103 -6.29 2.69 7.74
N PRO A 104 -5.01 2.96 7.48
CA PRO A 104 -4.43 3.02 6.13
C PRO A 104 -4.63 1.74 5.33
N LEU A 105 -4.41 1.81 4.02
CA LEU A 105 -4.65 0.69 3.10
C LEU A 105 -3.66 -0.46 3.30
N GLY A 106 -2.39 -0.18 3.53
CA GLY A 106 -1.36 -1.21 3.59
C GLY A 106 -0.65 -1.35 4.95
N PRO A 107 0.23 -2.36 5.07
CA PRO A 107 0.37 -3.48 4.12
C PRO A 107 -0.87 -4.38 4.09
N HIS A 108 -1.21 -4.87 2.88
CA HIS A 108 -2.39 -5.71 2.65
C HIS A 108 -2.12 -6.74 1.53
N PRO A 109 -2.70 -7.97 1.57
CA PRO A 109 -2.50 -9.00 0.54
C PRO A 109 -2.78 -8.49 -0.87
N ALA A 110 -3.93 -7.84 -1.07
CA ALA A 110 -4.32 -7.31 -2.39
C ALA A 110 -3.28 -6.33 -2.96
N LEU A 111 -2.65 -5.48 -2.12
CA LEU A 111 -1.60 -4.57 -2.58
C LEU A 111 -0.30 -5.31 -2.93
N ILE A 112 0.01 -6.39 -2.22
CA ILE A 112 1.20 -7.21 -2.49
C ILE A 112 1.01 -8.00 -3.78
N ASP A 113 -0.17 -8.57 -4.00
CA ASP A 113 -0.48 -9.31 -5.22
C ASP A 113 -0.53 -8.36 -6.43
N LEU A 114 -1.09 -7.16 -6.27
CA LEU A 114 -1.09 -6.14 -7.30
C LEU A 114 0.35 -5.67 -7.62
N LEU A 115 1.19 -5.47 -6.61
CA LEU A 115 2.60 -5.11 -6.80
C LEU A 115 3.35 -6.23 -7.53
N ALA A 116 3.10 -7.50 -7.18
CA ALA A 116 3.66 -8.65 -7.89
C ALA A 116 3.22 -8.72 -9.36
N ALA A 117 1.94 -8.43 -9.64
CA ALA A 117 1.42 -8.37 -11.00
C ALA A 117 2.08 -7.24 -11.82
N ARG A 118 2.33 -6.07 -11.20
CA ARG A 118 3.05 -4.96 -11.87
C ARG A 118 4.50 -5.34 -12.18
N VAL A 119 5.17 -6.04 -11.26
CA VAL A 119 6.53 -6.55 -11.49
C VAL A 119 6.55 -7.58 -12.62
N ALA A 120 5.61 -8.52 -12.64
CA ALA A 120 5.52 -9.56 -13.67
C ALA A 120 5.27 -8.97 -15.07
N ALA A 121 4.47 -7.92 -15.18
CA ALA A 121 4.20 -7.23 -16.46
C ALA A 121 5.50 -6.67 -17.10
N GLU A 122 6.45 -6.19 -16.29
CA GLU A 122 7.74 -5.68 -16.76
C GLU A 122 8.76 -6.80 -17.03
N SER A 123 8.63 -7.94 -16.36
CA SER A 123 9.58 -9.06 -16.51
C SER A 123 9.41 -9.81 -17.84
N GLY A 124 8.29 -9.61 -18.55
CA GLY A 124 7.95 -10.37 -19.76
C GLY A 124 7.57 -11.83 -19.44
N ASP A 125 7.40 -12.15 -18.17
CA ASP A 125 7.04 -13.49 -17.71
C ASP A 125 5.53 -13.55 -17.44
N SER A 126 4.79 -14.07 -18.40
CA SER A 126 3.36 -14.40 -18.27
C SER A 126 3.12 -15.72 -17.53
N GLY A 127 4.13 -16.22 -16.82
CA GLY A 127 4.11 -17.46 -16.04
C GLY A 127 3.37 -17.27 -14.72
N GLY A 128 2.21 -17.90 -14.61
CA GLY A 128 1.42 -17.95 -13.38
C GLY A 128 2.21 -18.53 -12.20
N CYS A 129 1.87 -18.08 -11.01
CA CYS A 129 2.41 -18.57 -9.73
C CYS A 129 2.25 -20.10 -9.64
N GLN A 130 3.28 -20.85 -9.95
CA GLN A 130 3.35 -22.28 -9.65
C GLN A 130 3.94 -22.44 -8.25
N GLY A 131 3.09 -22.84 -7.32
CA GLY A 131 3.52 -23.25 -5.98
C GLY A 131 4.49 -24.41 -6.09
N GLY A 132 5.77 -24.17 -5.82
CA GLY A 132 6.77 -25.21 -5.84
C GLY A 132 8.08 -24.79 -5.19
N SER A 133 8.54 -25.64 -4.28
CA SER A 133 9.88 -25.76 -3.73
C SER A 133 10.46 -24.58 -2.90
N ARG A 134 10.72 -24.88 -1.64
CA ARG A 134 11.36 -24.01 -0.64
C ARG A 134 12.85 -23.68 -0.89
N VAL A 135 13.40 -24.05 -2.05
CA VAL A 135 14.78 -23.74 -2.38
C VAL A 135 14.83 -22.45 -3.17
N ARG A 136 15.32 -21.40 -2.52
CA ARG A 136 15.56 -20.10 -3.14
C ARG A 136 16.52 -20.26 -4.33
N PRO A 137 16.15 -19.80 -5.53
CA PRO A 137 17.06 -19.85 -6.67
C PRO A 137 18.33 -19.01 -6.40
N PRO A 138 19.48 -19.38 -6.96
CA PRO A 138 20.67 -18.53 -6.88
C PRO A 138 20.41 -17.18 -7.57
N VAL A 139 21.12 -16.13 -7.14
CA VAL A 139 20.98 -14.75 -7.67
C VAL A 139 21.19 -14.68 -9.20
N ALA A 140 21.81 -15.70 -9.80
CA ALA A 140 21.95 -15.88 -11.25
C ALA A 140 20.68 -16.43 -11.96
N SER A 141 19.54 -16.49 -11.26
CA SER A 141 18.22 -16.83 -11.83
C SER A 141 17.82 -15.86 -12.94
N THR A 142 17.04 -16.33 -13.92
CA THR A 142 16.44 -15.50 -14.98
C THR A 142 15.34 -14.58 -14.48
N ALA A 143 14.84 -14.80 -13.27
CA ALA A 143 13.87 -13.90 -12.63
C ALA A 143 14.57 -12.61 -12.18
N PRO A 144 13.90 -11.43 -12.30
CA PRO A 144 14.47 -10.17 -11.90
C PRO A 144 14.59 -10.05 -10.37
N ALA A 145 15.59 -9.31 -9.91
CA ALA A 145 15.55 -8.73 -8.58
C ALA A 145 14.47 -7.66 -8.51
N VAL A 146 13.86 -7.46 -7.36
CA VAL A 146 12.84 -6.44 -7.15
C VAL A 146 13.35 -5.38 -6.20
N LEU A 147 13.31 -4.11 -6.62
CA LEU A 147 13.55 -2.96 -5.75
C LEU A 147 12.22 -2.25 -5.47
N VAL A 148 11.65 -2.47 -4.28
CA VAL A 148 10.43 -1.77 -3.87
C VAL A 148 10.79 -0.37 -3.40
N VAL A 149 10.25 0.65 -4.08
CA VAL A 149 10.52 2.05 -3.75
C VAL A 149 9.27 2.72 -3.19
N GLY A 150 9.33 3.08 -1.90
CA GLY A 150 8.33 3.89 -1.24
C GLY A 150 8.68 5.38 -1.22
N ARG A 151 7.74 6.21 -0.74
CA ARG A 151 7.95 7.64 -0.57
C ARG A 151 9.11 7.95 0.38
N GLY A 152 9.16 7.25 1.50
CA GLY A 152 9.95 7.60 2.66
C GLY A 152 9.24 8.60 3.59
N SER A 153 9.60 8.56 4.85
CA SER A 153 9.01 9.37 5.92
C SER A 153 10.03 9.67 7.02
N THR A 154 9.81 10.73 7.77
CA THR A 154 10.48 10.97 9.06
C THR A 154 9.92 10.08 10.17
N ASP A 155 8.77 9.43 9.94
CA ASP A 155 8.19 8.44 10.83
C ASP A 155 8.77 7.05 10.52
N PRO A 156 9.59 6.45 11.42
CA PRO A 156 10.23 5.16 11.16
C PRO A 156 9.24 4.01 11.03
N ASP A 157 8.06 4.10 11.66
CA ASP A 157 7.00 3.10 11.57
C ASP A 157 6.46 2.99 10.13
N ALA A 158 6.22 4.15 9.49
CA ALA A 158 5.82 4.20 8.08
C ALA A 158 6.89 3.62 7.13
N ASN A 159 8.17 3.83 7.42
CA ASN A 159 9.26 3.23 6.64
C ASN A 159 9.31 1.71 6.87
N ALA A 160 9.09 1.25 8.10
CA ALA A 160 9.01 -0.16 8.43
C ALA A 160 7.87 -0.88 7.68
N ASP A 161 6.73 -0.23 7.43
CA ASP A 161 5.63 -0.77 6.62
C ASP A 161 6.08 -1.06 5.18
N VAL A 162 6.93 -0.21 4.57
CA VAL A 162 7.47 -0.44 3.23
C VAL A 162 8.44 -1.63 3.22
N VAL A 163 9.32 -1.71 4.23
CA VAL A 163 10.24 -2.85 4.40
C VAL A 163 9.46 -4.14 4.60
N LYS A 164 8.40 -4.10 5.43
CA LYS A 164 7.50 -5.23 5.63
C LYS A 164 6.82 -5.65 4.34
N THR A 165 6.32 -4.69 3.54
CA THR A 165 5.73 -4.97 2.24
C THR A 165 6.73 -5.66 1.30
N THR A 166 7.98 -5.18 1.24
CA THR A 166 9.06 -5.80 0.46
C THR A 166 9.32 -7.24 0.91
N ARG A 167 9.41 -7.46 2.22
CA ARG A 167 9.64 -8.80 2.76
C ARG A 167 8.49 -9.76 2.42
N LEU A 168 7.25 -9.31 2.56
CA LEU A 168 6.05 -10.09 2.26
C LEU A 168 5.88 -10.35 0.76
N LEU A 169 6.27 -9.39 -0.08
CA LEU A 169 6.33 -9.58 -1.53
C LEU A 169 7.34 -10.68 -1.90
N TRP A 170 8.45 -10.75 -1.20
CA TRP A 170 9.50 -11.74 -1.47
C TRP A 170 9.13 -13.16 -1.05
N GLU A 171 8.35 -13.31 0.02
CA GLU A 171 7.98 -14.62 0.55
C GLU A 171 7.15 -15.43 -0.46
N GLY A 172 7.54 -16.68 -0.67
CA GLY A 172 6.84 -17.63 -1.52
C GLY A 172 6.82 -17.31 -3.01
N ARG A 173 7.55 -16.28 -3.46
CA ARG A 173 7.77 -15.95 -4.87
C ARG A 173 9.21 -16.15 -5.26
N ASP A 174 9.45 -16.50 -6.51
CA ASP A 174 10.78 -16.90 -7.02
C ASP A 174 11.71 -15.73 -7.35
N TYR A 175 11.52 -14.57 -6.68
CA TYR A 175 12.47 -13.46 -6.81
C TYR A 175 13.81 -13.83 -6.16
N PRO A 176 14.94 -13.74 -6.89
CA PRO A 176 16.25 -14.03 -6.33
C PRO A 176 16.64 -13.06 -5.21
N LEU A 177 16.13 -11.83 -5.30
CA LEU A 177 16.42 -10.74 -4.38
C LEU A 177 15.25 -9.77 -4.35
N ALA A 178 14.92 -9.24 -3.16
CA ALA A 178 14.04 -8.09 -3.00
C ALA A 178 14.64 -7.11 -1.97
N GLU A 179 14.84 -5.87 -2.40
CA GLU A 179 15.37 -4.77 -1.61
C GLU A 179 14.37 -3.63 -1.49
N THR A 180 14.57 -2.79 -0.49
CA THR A 180 13.74 -1.59 -0.25
C THR A 180 14.57 -0.32 -0.46
N ALA A 181 13.96 0.69 -1.10
CA ALA A 181 14.50 2.04 -1.15
C ALA A 181 13.40 3.10 -1.00
N PHE A 182 13.82 4.35 -0.85
CA PHE A 182 12.92 5.49 -0.66
C PHE A 182 13.33 6.63 -1.59
N VAL A 183 12.33 7.31 -2.18
CA VAL A 183 12.61 8.43 -3.07
C VAL A 183 12.89 9.73 -2.30
N SER A 184 12.58 9.79 -1.00
CA SER A 184 12.68 10.99 -0.16
C SER A 184 12.74 10.61 1.32
N LEU A 185 13.28 11.49 2.16
CA LEU A 185 13.20 11.50 3.64
C LEU A 185 13.80 10.29 4.37
N ALA A 186 14.08 9.18 3.72
CA ALA A 186 14.62 7.97 4.34
C ALA A 186 15.69 7.33 3.46
N ARG A 187 16.46 6.42 4.04
CA ARG A 187 17.50 5.65 3.34
C ARG A 187 17.22 4.15 3.44
N PRO A 188 17.77 3.34 2.49
CA PRO A 188 18.57 3.77 1.34
C PRO A 188 17.74 4.57 0.33
N ASP A 189 18.35 5.51 -0.39
CA ASP A 189 17.72 6.16 -1.52
C ASP A 189 17.67 5.24 -2.76
N VAL A 190 17.05 5.71 -3.85
CA VAL A 190 16.83 4.87 -5.05
C VAL A 190 18.15 4.40 -5.65
N LEU A 191 19.15 5.29 -5.74
CA LEU A 191 20.46 4.94 -6.31
C LEU A 191 21.22 3.96 -5.41
N GLU A 192 21.19 4.17 -4.09
CA GLU A 192 21.75 3.24 -3.11
C GLU A 192 21.05 1.87 -3.16
N GLY A 193 19.73 1.84 -3.35
CA GLY A 193 18.97 0.60 -3.50
C GLY A 193 19.35 -0.17 -4.76
N LEU A 194 19.49 0.50 -5.90
CA LEU A 194 19.97 -0.07 -7.15
C LEU A 194 21.40 -0.61 -7.03
N GLU A 195 22.29 0.16 -6.41
CA GLU A 195 23.67 -0.25 -6.17
C GLU A 195 23.74 -1.50 -5.27
N ARG A 196 22.91 -1.58 -4.23
CA ARG A 196 22.81 -2.79 -3.39
C ARG A 196 22.38 -4.00 -4.22
N CYS A 197 21.35 -3.86 -5.07
CA CYS A 197 20.95 -4.94 -5.96
C CYS A 197 22.10 -5.39 -6.89
N ARG A 198 22.84 -4.44 -7.49
CA ARG A 198 23.99 -4.70 -8.35
C ARG A 198 25.11 -5.45 -7.60
N LEU A 199 25.48 -4.98 -6.41
CA LEU A 199 26.52 -5.59 -5.57
C LEU A 199 26.13 -6.99 -5.08
N LEU A 200 24.84 -7.25 -4.89
CA LEU A 200 24.31 -8.58 -4.56
C LEU A 200 24.19 -9.49 -5.78
N GLY A 201 24.62 -9.04 -6.96
CA GLY A 201 24.75 -9.84 -8.17
C GLY A 201 23.54 -9.80 -9.11
N ALA A 202 22.56 -8.94 -8.88
CA ALA A 202 21.43 -8.76 -9.80
C ALA A 202 21.92 -8.25 -11.16
N ARG A 203 21.32 -8.78 -12.25
CA ARG A 203 21.55 -8.32 -13.63
C ARG A 203 20.27 -7.75 -14.24
N GLN A 204 19.14 -8.21 -13.77
CA GLN A 204 17.82 -7.68 -14.11
C GLN A 204 17.19 -7.16 -12.83
N ILE A 205 16.70 -5.93 -12.85
CA ILE A 205 16.09 -5.28 -11.70
C ILE A 205 14.77 -4.65 -12.15
N VAL A 206 13.68 -5.01 -11.48
CA VAL A 206 12.41 -4.31 -11.64
C VAL A 206 12.22 -3.38 -10.45
N VAL A 207 12.15 -2.09 -10.72
CA VAL A 207 11.85 -1.05 -9.73
C VAL A 207 10.34 -1.00 -9.55
N ALA A 208 9.85 -1.53 -8.44
CA ALA A 208 8.44 -1.58 -8.09
C ALA A 208 8.05 -0.29 -7.34
N ARG A 209 7.34 0.62 -8.03
CA ARG A 209 6.93 1.91 -7.48
C ARG A 209 5.74 1.74 -6.54
N TYR A 210 5.99 1.68 -5.24
CA TYR A 210 4.95 1.50 -4.22
C TYR A 210 4.24 2.82 -3.91
N PHE A 211 3.41 3.25 -4.86
CA PHE A 211 2.57 4.45 -4.82
C PHE A 211 1.17 4.12 -5.31
N LEU A 212 0.15 4.78 -4.75
CA LEU A 212 -1.23 4.60 -5.21
C LEU A 212 -1.45 5.21 -6.60
N PHE A 213 -0.95 6.41 -6.84
CA PHE A 213 -1.26 7.21 -8.03
C PHE A 213 0.00 7.75 -8.70
N PRO A 214 -0.09 8.09 -10.00
CA PRO A 214 0.96 8.84 -10.70
C PRO A 214 1.26 10.17 -9.99
N GLY A 215 2.42 10.74 -10.28
CA GLY A 215 2.81 12.04 -9.74
C GLY A 215 4.32 12.24 -9.68
N VAL A 216 4.73 13.40 -9.20
CA VAL A 216 6.13 13.86 -9.17
C VAL A 216 7.10 12.86 -8.52
N LEU A 217 6.68 12.17 -7.44
CA LEU A 217 7.59 11.24 -6.75
C LEU A 217 7.77 9.90 -7.49
N PRO A 218 6.71 9.21 -7.97
CA PRO A 218 6.89 8.05 -8.84
C PRO A 218 7.67 8.36 -10.12
N ASP A 219 7.49 9.56 -10.70
CA ASP A 219 8.25 9.96 -11.89
C ASP A 219 9.73 10.18 -11.57
N ARG A 220 10.04 10.82 -10.44
CA ARG A 220 11.42 10.93 -9.95
C ARG A 220 12.09 9.57 -9.74
N VAL A 221 11.36 8.57 -9.26
CA VAL A 221 11.88 7.20 -9.16
C VAL A 221 12.27 6.66 -10.53
N ALA A 222 11.41 6.87 -11.55
CA ALA A 222 11.69 6.42 -12.91
C ALA A 222 12.88 7.17 -13.53
N GLU A 223 12.98 8.48 -13.32
CA GLU A 223 14.12 9.31 -13.77
C GLU A 223 15.44 8.80 -13.17
N GLN A 224 15.50 8.63 -11.83
CA GLN A 224 16.69 8.14 -11.13
C GLN A 224 17.08 6.73 -11.57
N ALA A 225 16.10 5.85 -11.78
CA ALA A 225 16.35 4.50 -12.29
C ALA A 225 16.90 4.53 -13.73
N GLY A 226 16.36 5.41 -14.58
CA GLY A 226 16.85 5.63 -15.95
C GLY A 226 18.27 6.17 -16.00
N GLU A 227 18.60 7.16 -15.16
CA GLU A 227 19.97 7.71 -15.06
C GLU A 227 20.96 6.63 -14.58
N TYR A 228 20.57 5.81 -13.61
CA TYR A 228 21.40 4.71 -13.12
C TYR A 228 21.59 3.63 -14.20
N ALA A 229 20.54 3.28 -14.94
CA ALA A 229 20.60 2.33 -16.06
C ALA A 229 21.55 2.81 -17.18
N ALA A 230 21.51 4.11 -17.51
CA ALA A 230 22.41 4.72 -18.50
C ALA A 230 23.90 4.65 -18.08
N ALA A 231 24.18 4.73 -16.78
CA ALA A 231 25.53 4.60 -16.21
C ALA A 231 25.99 3.14 -16.09
N HIS A 232 25.04 2.18 -16.11
CA HIS A 232 25.29 0.75 -15.91
C HIS A 232 24.67 -0.09 -17.04
N PRO A 233 25.19 -0.02 -18.27
CA PRO A 233 24.62 -0.70 -19.44
C PRO A 233 24.64 -2.22 -19.35
N GLU A 234 25.35 -2.79 -18.39
CA GLU A 234 25.35 -4.24 -18.08
C GLU A 234 24.10 -4.70 -17.31
N LEU A 235 23.25 -3.78 -16.86
CA LEU A 235 22.03 -4.07 -16.11
C LEU A 235 20.78 -3.83 -16.97
N ASP A 236 19.81 -4.73 -16.89
CA ASP A 236 18.44 -4.51 -17.40
C ASP A 236 17.59 -3.97 -16.26
N ILE A 237 17.31 -2.67 -16.26
CA ILE A 237 16.52 -1.99 -15.23
C ILE A 237 15.21 -1.51 -15.84
N ARG A 238 14.09 -1.95 -15.27
CA ARG A 238 12.75 -1.58 -15.70
C ARG A 238 11.95 -1.03 -14.53
N CYS A 239 11.00 -0.14 -14.81
CA CYS A 239 10.14 0.47 -13.81
C CYS A 239 8.71 -0.04 -13.98
N ALA A 240 8.22 -0.78 -12.99
CA ALA A 240 6.82 -1.19 -12.95
C ALA A 240 5.90 0.01 -12.66
N ASP A 241 4.67 -0.05 -13.17
CA ASP A 241 3.67 0.97 -12.92
C ASP A 241 3.31 1.08 -11.44
N VAL A 242 2.74 2.23 -11.06
CA VAL A 242 2.11 2.44 -9.75
C VAL A 242 0.91 1.49 -9.56
N LEU A 243 0.41 1.39 -8.33
CA LEU A 243 -0.73 0.51 -8.02
C LEU A 243 -1.98 0.90 -8.82
N GLY A 244 -2.29 2.21 -8.88
CA GLY A 244 -3.34 2.75 -9.76
C GLY A 244 -4.75 2.69 -9.19
N ASP A 245 -5.70 3.07 -10.05
CA ASP A 245 -7.14 3.15 -9.78
C ASP A 245 -7.88 1.86 -10.21
N CYS A 246 -7.43 0.71 -9.75
CA CYS A 246 -7.98 -0.59 -10.11
C CYS A 246 -9.05 -1.11 -9.12
N ASP A 247 -9.73 -2.17 -9.53
CA ASP A 247 -10.82 -2.75 -8.75
C ASP A 247 -10.32 -3.35 -7.42
N GLU A 248 -9.11 -3.86 -7.37
CA GLU A 248 -8.47 -4.40 -6.17
C GLU A 248 -8.26 -3.31 -5.11
N VAL A 249 -7.82 -2.13 -5.50
CA VAL A 249 -7.68 -0.98 -4.60
C VAL A 249 -9.05 -0.47 -4.17
N ALA A 250 -10.03 -0.42 -5.08
CA ALA A 250 -11.39 -0.02 -4.74
C ALA A 250 -12.03 -0.98 -3.73
N ALA A 251 -11.86 -2.29 -3.93
CA ALA A 251 -12.34 -3.31 -2.99
C ALA A 251 -11.68 -3.17 -1.62
N LEU A 252 -10.37 -2.92 -1.57
CA LEU A 252 -9.64 -2.69 -0.32
C LEU A 252 -10.13 -1.43 0.41
N VAL A 253 -10.38 -0.33 -0.29
CA VAL A 253 -10.96 0.89 0.33
C VAL A 253 -12.31 0.55 0.97
N TYR A 254 -13.12 -0.22 0.27
CA TYR A 254 -14.44 -0.62 0.76
C TYR A 254 -14.35 -1.62 1.93
N GLU A 255 -13.35 -2.47 1.96
CA GLU A 255 -13.03 -3.33 3.11
C GLU A 255 -12.66 -2.50 4.34
N ARG A 256 -11.80 -1.48 4.19
CA ARG A 256 -11.45 -0.55 5.29
C ARG A 256 -12.66 0.19 5.85
N TYR A 257 -13.61 0.54 4.98
CA TYR A 257 -14.88 1.11 5.41
C TYR A 257 -15.67 0.13 6.29
N HIS A 258 -15.80 -1.14 5.87
CA HIS A 258 -16.53 -2.14 6.64
C HIS A 258 -15.87 -2.49 7.97
N GLU A 259 -14.55 -2.61 8.02
CA GLU A 259 -13.81 -2.80 9.26
C GLU A 259 -14.11 -1.68 10.27
N ALA A 260 -14.10 -0.43 9.81
CA ALA A 260 -14.38 0.72 10.67
C ALA A 260 -15.84 0.74 11.18
N LEU A 261 -16.80 0.24 10.37
CA LEU A 261 -18.20 0.12 10.78
C LEU A 261 -18.41 -0.93 11.87
N THR A 262 -17.71 -2.05 11.79
CA THR A 262 -17.88 -3.17 12.72
C THR A 262 -17.01 -3.04 13.96
N GLY A 263 -16.07 -2.10 13.97
CA GLY A 263 -15.05 -1.98 15.03
C GLY A 263 -14.03 -3.12 15.01
N ASP A 264 -14.01 -3.95 13.95
CA ASP A 264 -13.06 -5.06 13.78
C ASP A 264 -11.69 -4.53 13.32
N ILE A 265 -11.04 -3.78 14.20
CA ILE A 265 -9.70 -3.25 13.94
C ILE A 265 -8.69 -4.37 14.21
N ARG A 266 -8.22 -5.00 13.16
CA ARG A 266 -7.29 -6.13 13.22
C ARG A 266 -5.85 -5.62 13.26
N MET A 267 -5.11 -6.03 14.28
CA MET A 267 -3.65 -5.84 14.34
C MET A 267 -2.97 -6.92 13.51
N ASN A 268 -2.26 -6.54 12.45
CA ASN A 268 -1.46 -7.44 11.58
C ASN A 268 -2.21 -8.65 10.99
N CYS A 269 -3.55 -8.70 11.09
CA CYS A 269 -4.33 -9.83 10.62
C CYS A 269 -4.40 -9.92 9.10
N ASP A 270 -4.21 -8.80 8.38
CA ASP A 270 -4.22 -8.79 6.92
C ASP A 270 -3.12 -9.64 6.32
N MET A 271 -1.99 -9.75 7.00
CA MET A 271 -0.81 -10.50 6.56
C MET A 271 -0.52 -11.70 7.48
N CYS A 272 -1.52 -12.17 8.22
CA CYS A 272 -1.35 -13.30 9.11
C CYS A 272 -1.46 -14.63 8.35
N VAL A 273 -0.38 -15.39 8.30
CA VAL A 273 -0.31 -16.71 7.61
C VAL A 273 -1.34 -17.74 8.10
N TYR A 274 -1.89 -17.55 9.28
CA TYR A 274 -2.96 -18.41 9.82
C TYR A 274 -4.36 -17.99 9.38
N ARG A 275 -4.51 -16.85 8.71
CA ARG A 275 -5.80 -16.32 8.26
C ARG A 275 -5.90 -16.17 6.75
N ILE A 276 -4.79 -15.94 6.09
CA ILE A 276 -4.74 -15.72 4.64
C ILE A 276 -3.76 -16.67 3.99
N ALA A 277 -4.08 -17.09 2.76
CA ALA A 277 -3.19 -17.90 1.94
C ALA A 277 -2.06 -17.01 1.40
N MET A 278 -0.91 -17.07 2.04
CA MET A 278 0.31 -16.42 1.54
C MET A 278 1.12 -17.40 0.68
N PRO A 279 1.75 -16.95 -0.41
CA PRO A 279 2.59 -17.79 -1.25
C PRO A 279 3.63 -18.57 -0.43
N GLY A 280 3.63 -19.91 -0.55
CA GLY A 280 4.52 -20.81 0.19
C GLY A 280 4.10 -21.14 1.63
N PHE A 281 3.00 -20.54 2.14
CA PHE A 281 2.48 -20.76 3.49
C PHE A 281 0.98 -21.11 3.52
N GLU A 282 0.40 -21.47 2.39
CA GLU A 282 -1.04 -21.71 2.21
C GLU A 282 -1.55 -22.80 3.16
N HIS A 283 -0.70 -23.78 3.48
CA HIS A 283 -1.01 -24.89 4.40
C HIS A 283 -1.26 -24.43 5.84
N ARG A 284 -0.87 -23.21 6.20
CA ARG A 284 -1.03 -22.67 7.56
C ARG A 284 -2.38 -22.04 7.84
N VAL A 285 -3.18 -21.80 6.80
CA VAL A 285 -4.49 -21.18 6.99
C VAL A 285 -5.41 -22.11 7.78
N GLY A 286 -5.88 -21.62 8.94
CA GLY A 286 -6.71 -22.38 9.85
C GLY A 286 -5.96 -23.43 10.71
N GLU A 287 -4.63 -23.50 10.57
CA GLU A 287 -3.81 -24.39 11.39
C GLU A 287 -3.86 -23.98 12.87
N PRO A 288 -4.10 -24.94 13.80
CA PRO A 288 -4.14 -24.62 15.21
C PRO A 288 -2.74 -24.24 15.70
N GLN A 289 -2.70 -23.27 16.61
CA GLN A 289 -1.48 -22.95 17.38
C GLN A 289 -1.28 -24.04 18.41
N HIS A 290 -0.18 -24.78 18.31
CA HIS A 290 0.22 -25.73 19.37
C HIS A 290 1.17 -25.00 20.32
N PRO A 291 0.88 -25.02 21.65
CA PRO A 291 1.87 -24.59 22.62
C PRO A 291 3.08 -25.52 22.49
N HIS A 292 4.26 -24.95 22.36
CA HIS A 292 5.50 -25.71 22.44
C HIS A 292 6.15 -25.42 23.80
N ASP A 293 6.48 -26.50 24.50
CA ASP A 293 7.24 -26.40 25.74
C ASP A 293 8.63 -25.86 25.42
N HIS A 294 8.96 -24.71 26.01
CA HIS A 294 10.33 -24.21 25.99
C HIS A 294 11.14 -25.02 27.02
N PRO A 295 12.17 -25.80 26.63
CA PRO A 295 12.95 -26.60 27.55
C PRO A 295 13.83 -25.77 28.50
N HIS A 296 13.55 -24.52 28.70
CA HIS A 296 14.31 -23.56 29.49
C HIS A 296 13.53 -22.92 30.65
N ASP A 297 12.44 -23.50 31.10
CA ASP A 297 11.90 -23.18 32.41
C ASP A 297 12.88 -23.69 33.48
N HIS A 298 13.95 -22.92 33.66
CA HIS A 298 14.80 -23.09 34.85
C HIS A 298 13.97 -22.63 36.04
N ALA A 299 13.52 -23.59 36.83
CA ALA A 299 13.06 -23.37 38.18
C ALA A 299 14.16 -22.57 38.89
N HIS A 300 13.91 -21.32 39.18
CA HIS A 300 14.66 -20.56 40.15
C HIS A 300 14.20 -21.07 41.53
N GLY A 301 15.01 -21.99 42.11
CA GLY A 301 14.97 -22.30 43.50
C GLY A 301 15.61 -21.19 44.35
#